data_a035215c9887177140b82ec4cd8aaa9b
#
_entry.id   a035215c9887177140b82ec4cd8aaa9b
#
_cell.length_a   1.000
_cell.length_b   1.000
_cell.length_c   1.000
_cell.angle_alpha   90.00
_cell.angle_beta   90.00
_cell.angle_gamma   90.00
#
_symmetry.space_group_name_H-M   'P 1'
#
loop_
_entity.id
_entity.type
_entity.pdbx_description
1 polymer ?
#
loop_
_entity_poly.entity_id
_entity_poly.type
_entity_poly.pdbx_seq_one_letter_code
_entity_poly.pdbx_strand_id
1 'polypeptide(L)'
;YLSLACRTAAEQGAHIVKTYFCENFEKVVKSCPVPIIIAGGKKIPEKDALKLTYDALKAGAVGVDMGRNIWQSDNPVAMIKAVHSIVHGSNNAEQAFTLYKQLSGKPNQNQNNKPKNKSNQNQNNKPKNKPNQNQNNKPKNKPNQNQNNKPKKNFNKNSKKRN
;
A
#
# COMPACT_ATOMS: atom_id res chain seq x y z
N TYR A 1 -18.03 16.72 4.88
CA TYR A 1 -17.05 16.16 5.81
C TYR A 1 -15.61 16.26 5.25
N LEU A 2 -15.33 15.75 4.04
CA LEU A 2 -13.98 15.72 3.47
C LEU A 2 -13.37 17.10 3.27
N SER A 3 -14.16 18.07 2.80
CA SER A 3 -13.73 19.48 2.67
C SER A 3 -13.25 20.06 3.99
N LEU A 4 -13.98 19.81 5.08
CA LEU A 4 -13.57 20.26 6.42
C LEU A 4 -12.27 19.58 6.86
N ALA A 5 -12.17 18.26 6.67
CA ALA A 5 -10.97 17.51 7.06
C ALA A 5 -9.71 18.00 6.31
N CYS A 6 -9.81 18.20 4.98
CA CYS A 6 -8.69 18.71 4.19
C CYS A 6 -8.30 20.14 4.61
N ARG A 7 -9.28 21.00 4.89
CA ARG A 7 -9.02 22.35 5.36
C ARG A 7 -8.35 22.35 6.74
N THR A 8 -8.86 21.56 7.67
CA THR A 8 -8.27 21.44 9.02
C THR A 8 -6.82 20.98 8.94
N ALA A 9 -6.51 19.98 8.10
CA ALA A 9 -5.14 19.52 7.90
C ALA A 9 -4.22 20.65 7.40
N ALA A 10 -4.67 21.44 6.43
CA ALA A 10 -3.93 22.58 5.91
C ALA A 10 -3.72 23.69 6.97
N GLU A 11 -4.74 23.99 7.76
CA GLU A 11 -4.67 24.98 8.85
C GLU A 11 -3.73 24.53 10.00
N GLN A 12 -3.51 23.22 10.14
CA GLN A 12 -2.53 22.66 11.07
C GLN A 12 -1.10 22.58 10.50
N GLY A 13 -0.86 23.17 9.33
CA GLY A 13 0.48 23.31 8.75
C GLY A 13 0.84 22.25 7.69
N ALA A 14 -0.10 21.45 7.20
CA ALA A 14 0.17 20.58 6.07
C ALA A 14 0.43 21.41 4.80
N HIS A 15 1.51 21.11 4.07
CA HIS A 15 1.84 21.73 2.79
C HIS A 15 1.19 21.04 1.59
N ILE A 16 0.83 19.76 1.77
CA ILE A 16 0.10 18.93 0.80
C ILE A 16 -0.86 18.06 1.58
N VAL A 17 -2.08 17.89 1.07
CA VAL A 17 -3.07 16.98 1.66
C VAL A 17 -3.29 15.78 0.75
N LYS A 18 -3.18 14.57 1.29
CA LYS A 18 -3.54 13.33 0.61
C LYS A 18 -4.90 12.87 1.05
N THR A 19 -5.81 12.66 0.09
CA THR A 19 -7.18 12.21 0.39
C THR A 19 -7.74 11.30 -0.70
N TYR A 20 -8.95 10.78 -0.51
CA TYR A 20 -9.64 9.96 -1.50
C TYR A 20 -10.45 10.83 -2.46
N PHE A 21 -10.53 10.37 -3.71
CA PHE A 21 -11.45 10.96 -4.68
C PHE A 21 -12.91 10.63 -4.28
N CYS A 22 -13.79 11.62 -4.44
CA CYS A 22 -15.20 11.49 -4.11
C CYS A 22 -16.06 12.30 -5.09
N GLU A 23 -17.35 12.12 -5.00
CA GLU A 23 -18.31 12.96 -5.73
C GLU A 23 -18.17 14.44 -5.34
N ASN A 24 -18.31 15.34 -6.31
CA ASN A 24 -18.13 16.81 -6.17
C ASN A 24 -16.74 17.19 -5.62
N PHE A 25 -15.70 16.50 -6.08
CA PHE A 25 -14.34 16.68 -5.57
C PHE A 25 -13.80 18.10 -5.78
N GLU A 26 -14.27 18.84 -6.78
CA GLU A 26 -13.93 20.25 -7.01
C GLU A 26 -14.26 21.13 -5.79
N LYS A 27 -15.33 20.81 -5.03
CA LYS A 27 -15.65 21.52 -3.79
C LYS A 27 -14.62 21.24 -2.69
N VAL A 28 -14.10 20.02 -2.63
CA VAL A 28 -13.02 19.65 -1.70
C VAL A 28 -11.76 20.44 -2.03
N VAL A 29 -11.37 20.47 -3.31
CA VAL A 29 -10.21 21.23 -3.77
C VAL A 29 -10.35 22.72 -3.46
N LYS A 30 -11.50 23.31 -3.78
CA LYS A 30 -11.75 24.74 -3.52
C LYS A 30 -11.75 25.11 -2.03
N SER A 31 -12.05 24.17 -1.15
CA SER A 31 -12.05 24.40 0.29
C SER A 31 -10.69 24.25 0.96
N CYS A 32 -9.72 23.66 0.29
CA CYS A 32 -8.38 23.38 0.82
C CYS A 32 -7.36 24.39 0.23
N PRO A 33 -6.68 25.18 1.08
CA PRO A 33 -5.74 26.21 0.59
C PRO A 33 -4.38 25.66 0.15
N VAL A 34 -4.14 24.36 0.27
CA VAL A 34 -2.90 23.70 -0.16
C VAL A 34 -3.19 22.63 -1.22
N PRO A 35 -2.19 22.24 -2.03
CA PRO A 35 -2.36 21.20 -3.04
C PRO A 35 -2.90 19.90 -2.49
N ILE A 36 -3.80 19.25 -3.25
CA ILE A 36 -4.35 17.93 -2.90
C ILE A 36 -3.85 16.88 -3.88
N ILE A 37 -3.39 15.74 -3.35
CA ILE A 37 -3.08 14.52 -4.11
C ILE A 37 -4.04 13.39 -3.73
N ILE A 38 -4.31 12.51 -4.70
CA ILE A 38 -5.28 11.43 -4.53
C ILE A 38 -4.63 10.14 -4.11
N ALA A 39 -5.18 9.51 -3.07
CA ALA A 39 -4.86 8.15 -2.68
C ALA A 39 -5.50 7.15 -3.64
N GLY A 40 -4.72 6.18 -4.13
CA GLY A 40 -5.21 5.16 -5.06
C GLY A 40 -6.14 4.10 -4.47
N GLY A 41 -6.24 4.01 -3.15
CA GLY A 41 -7.12 3.06 -2.48
C GLY A 41 -6.74 1.59 -2.68
N LYS A 42 -7.76 0.72 -2.77
CA LYS A 42 -7.59 -0.71 -3.09
C LYS A 42 -7.16 -0.88 -4.54
N LYS A 43 -6.57 -2.05 -4.88
CA LYS A 43 -6.32 -2.42 -6.27
C LYS A 43 -7.65 -2.51 -7.02
N ILE A 44 -7.70 -1.82 -8.16
CA ILE A 44 -8.78 -1.84 -9.15
C ILE A 44 -8.20 -2.15 -10.53
N PRO A 45 -9.01 -2.46 -11.56
CA PRO A 45 -8.54 -2.64 -12.92
C PRO A 45 -7.71 -1.43 -13.41
N GLU A 46 -6.70 -1.68 -14.23
CA GLU A 46 -5.76 -0.65 -14.71
C GLU A 46 -6.48 0.49 -15.44
N LYS A 47 -7.49 0.17 -16.25
CA LYS A 47 -8.32 1.17 -16.93
C LYS A 47 -9.02 2.09 -15.94
N ASP A 48 -9.57 1.53 -14.86
CA ASP A 48 -10.30 2.29 -13.85
C ASP A 48 -9.35 3.14 -13.00
N ALA A 49 -8.15 2.64 -12.71
CA ALA A 49 -7.13 3.42 -12.01
C ALA A 49 -6.63 4.61 -12.84
N LEU A 50 -6.49 4.44 -14.15
CA LEU A 50 -6.13 5.54 -15.06
C LEU A 50 -7.27 6.54 -15.20
N LYS A 51 -8.53 6.06 -15.24
CA LYS A 51 -9.71 6.92 -15.24
C LYS A 51 -9.81 7.73 -13.95
N LEU A 52 -9.63 7.09 -12.80
CA LEU A 52 -9.60 7.75 -11.48
C LEU A 52 -8.52 8.86 -11.45
N THR A 53 -7.33 8.56 -11.96
CA THR A 53 -6.23 9.55 -12.07
C THR A 53 -6.66 10.76 -12.89
N TYR A 54 -7.19 10.52 -14.08
CA TYR A 54 -7.62 11.59 -14.98
C TYR A 54 -8.74 12.45 -14.37
N ASP A 55 -9.78 11.80 -13.83
CA ASP A 55 -10.94 12.50 -13.25
C ASP A 55 -10.52 13.35 -12.04
N ALA A 56 -9.60 12.83 -11.20
CA ALA A 56 -9.09 13.54 -10.05
C ALA A 56 -8.31 14.81 -10.44
N LEU A 57 -7.43 14.71 -11.46
CA LEU A 57 -6.68 15.88 -11.96
C LEU A 57 -7.61 16.90 -12.59
N LYS A 58 -8.60 16.44 -13.38
CA LYS A 58 -9.61 17.30 -13.97
C LYS A 58 -10.43 18.05 -12.91
N ALA A 59 -10.67 17.42 -11.76
CA ALA A 59 -11.35 18.03 -10.61
C ALA A 59 -10.44 18.92 -9.75
N GLY A 60 -9.15 19.07 -10.11
CA GLY A 60 -8.21 20.00 -9.48
C GLY A 60 -7.20 19.38 -8.53
N ALA A 61 -7.10 18.04 -8.43
CA ALA A 61 -5.95 17.41 -7.78
C ALA A 61 -4.66 17.71 -8.56
N VAL A 62 -3.54 17.86 -7.86
CA VAL A 62 -2.23 18.13 -8.49
C VAL A 62 -1.44 16.86 -8.79
N GLY A 63 -1.91 15.71 -8.33
CA GLY A 63 -1.25 14.44 -8.55
C GLY A 63 -1.93 13.28 -7.84
N VAL A 64 -1.27 12.13 -7.87
CA VAL A 64 -1.75 10.88 -7.26
C VAL A 64 -0.63 10.18 -6.48
N ASP A 65 -1.01 9.48 -5.42
CA ASP A 65 -0.14 8.57 -4.67
C ASP A 65 -0.80 7.18 -4.64
N MET A 66 -0.45 6.37 -5.63
CA MET A 66 -1.07 5.07 -5.94
C MET A 66 -0.07 3.93 -5.78
N GLY A 67 0.10 3.37 -4.58
CA GLY A 67 0.95 2.20 -4.37
C GLY A 67 0.40 0.96 -5.07
N ARG A 68 -0.68 0.38 -4.53
CA ARG A 68 -1.24 -0.91 -4.98
C ARG A 68 -1.65 -0.94 -6.45
N ASN A 69 -2.22 0.13 -6.97
CA ASN A 69 -2.64 0.22 -8.37
C ASN A 69 -1.46 0.26 -9.34
N ILE A 70 -0.24 0.55 -8.87
CA ILE A 70 0.98 0.49 -9.67
C ILE A 70 1.63 -0.88 -9.53
N TRP A 71 2.08 -1.25 -8.33
CA TRP A 71 2.94 -2.43 -8.16
C TRP A 71 2.19 -3.78 -8.25
N GLN A 72 0.87 -3.79 -8.07
CA GLN A 72 0.01 -4.97 -8.28
C GLN A 72 -0.60 -5.03 -9.69
N SER A 73 -0.26 -4.10 -10.59
CA SER A 73 -0.69 -4.20 -11.98
C SER A 73 0.11 -5.30 -12.71
N ASP A 74 -0.45 -5.83 -13.81
CA ASP A 74 0.22 -6.87 -14.61
C ASP A 74 1.58 -6.40 -15.15
N ASN A 75 1.73 -5.10 -15.40
CA ASN A 75 2.99 -4.48 -15.78
C ASN A 75 3.19 -3.15 -15.04
N PRO A 76 3.86 -3.15 -13.87
CA PRO A 76 4.06 -1.94 -13.07
C PRO A 76 4.81 -0.82 -13.79
N VAL A 77 5.78 -1.16 -14.65
CA VAL A 77 6.56 -0.17 -15.43
C VAL A 77 5.68 0.51 -16.48
N ALA A 78 4.83 -0.26 -17.17
CA ALA A 78 3.87 0.31 -18.11
C ALA A 78 2.83 1.17 -17.37
N MET A 79 2.37 0.71 -16.22
CA MET A 79 1.36 1.42 -15.43
C MET A 79 1.88 2.77 -14.92
N ILE A 80 3.11 2.83 -14.39
CA ILE A 80 3.68 4.11 -13.93
C ILE A 80 3.87 5.09 -15.09
N LYS A 81 4.27 4.61 -16.28
CA LYS A 81 4.40 5.45 -17.47
C LYS A 81 3.04 5.97 -17.94
N ALA A 82 2.00 5.14 -17.88
CA ALA A 82 0.65 5.55 -18.24
C ALA A 82 0.09 6.60 -17.24
N VAL A 83 0.27 6.40 -15.94
CA VAL A 83 -0.09 7.41 -14.92
C VAL A 83 0.70 8.70 -15.12
N HIS A 84 2.03 8.61 -15.34
CA HIS A 84 2.87 9.77 -15.62
C HIS A 84 2.38 10.57 -16.82
N SER A 85 1.92 9.90 -17.89
CA SER A 85 1.42 10.57 -19.09
C SER A 85 0.13 11.36 -18.86
N ILE A 86 -0.65 11.01 -17.83
CA ILE A 86 -1.81 11.79 -17.39
C ILE A 86 -1.36 12.95 -16.51
N VAL A 87 -0.51 12.68 -15.51
CA VAL A 87 -0.14 13.67 -14.48
C VAL A 87 0.74 14.79 -15.05
N HIS A 88 1.70 14.45 -15.90
CA HIS A 88 2.70 15.39 -16.44
C HIS A 88 2.60 15.58 -17.95
N GLY A 89 1.71 14.86 -18.62
CA GLY A 89 1.45 14.99 -20.04
C GLY A 89 0.06 15.56 -20.31
N SER A 90 -0.42 15.33 -21.52
CA SER A 90 -1.75 15.77 -21.97
C SER A 90 -2.68 14.62 -22.29
N ASN A 91 -2.32 13.38 -21.88
CA ASN A 91 -3.11 12.21 -22.19
C ASN A 91 -4.38 12.16 -21.34
N ASN A 92 -5.49 11.82 -21.99
CA ASN A 92 -6.70 11.41 -21.27
C ASN A 92 -6.61 9.93 -20.82
N ALA A 93 -7.60 9.46 -20.08
CA ALA A 93 -7.62 8.10 -19.53
C ALA A 93 -7.54 7.01 -20.62
N GLU A 94 -8.20 7.19 -21.77
CA GLU A 94 -8.20 6.19 -22.85
C GLU A 94 -6.85 6.16 -23.59
N GLN A 95 -6.24 7.30 -23.80
CA GLN A 95 -4.91 7.41 -24.41
C GLN A 95 -3.85 6.76 -23.49
N ALA A 96 -3.92 7.04 -22.20
CA ALA A 96 -3.03 6.44 -21.22
C ALA A 96 -3.23 4.91 -21.11
N PHE A 97 -4.46 4.42 -21.21
CA PHE A 97 -4.72 2.98 -21.25
C PHE A 97 -4.21 2.32 -22.53
N THR A 98 -4.30 3.01 -23.67
CA THR A 98 -3.71 2.55 -24.93
C THR A 98 -2.19 2.47 -24.81
N LEU A 99 -1.54 3.48 -24.21
CA LEU A 99 -0.11 3.48 -23.92
C LEU A 99 0.27 2.32 -22.99
N TYR A 100 -0.51 2.08 -21.93
CA TYR A 100 -0.31 0.95 -21.02
C TYR A 100 -0.30 -0.38 -21.80
N LYS A 101 -1.30 -0.62 -22.67
CA LYS A 101 -1.38 -1.85 -23.47
C LYS A 101 -0.21 -2.01 -24.44
N GLN A 102 0.20 -0.93 -25.11
CA GLN A 102 1.34 -0.94 -26.02
C GLN A 102 2.66 -1.29 -25.31
N LEU A 103 2.86 -0.76 -24.10
CA LEU A 103 4.05 -1.03 -23.30
C LEU A 103 4.02 -2.41 -22.64
N SER A 104 2.83 -2.91 -22.27
CA SER A 104 2.64 -4.23 -21.69
C SER A 104 2.84 -5.36 -22.70
N GLY A 105 2.50 -5.15 -23.97
CA GLY A 105 2.69 -6.11 -25.06
C GLY A 105 4.13 -6.23 -25.57
N LYS A 106 5.06 -5.36 -25.13
CA LYS A 106 6.49 -5.48 -25.46
C LYS A 106 7.20 -6.29 -24.40
N PRO A 107 7.94 -7.37 -24.75
CA PRO A 107 8.76 -8.09 -23.78
C PRO A 107 9.73 -7.11 -23.11
N ASN A 108 9.77 -7.15 -21.79
CA ASN A 108 10.55 -6.25 -20.95
C ASN A 108 12.05 -6.50 -21.22
N GLN A 109 12.71 -5.70 -22.06
CA GLN A 109 14.14 -5.84 -22.40
C GLN A 109 15.08 -5.54 -21.23
N ASN A 110 14.54 -5.17 -20.04
CA ASN A 110 15.35 -4.74 -18.89
C ASN A 110 15.39 -5.74 -17.71
N GLN A 111 15.02 -7.03 -17.91
CA GLN A 111 15.17 -8.02 -16.84
C GLN A 111 16.49 -8.80 -16.87
N ASN A 112 17.46 -8.44 -17.73
CA ASN A 112 18.72 -9.17 -17.88
C ASN A 112 19.92 -8.63 -17.08
N ASN A 113 19.71 -7.75 -16.09
CA ASN A 113 20.80 -7.33 -15.18
C ASN A 113 20.56 -7.79 -13.73
N LYS A 114 20.28 -9.10 -13.55
CA LYS A 114 20.48 -9.73 -12.26
C LYS A 114 21.94 -10.23 -12.25
N PRO A 115 22.82 -9.76 -11.36
CA PRO A 115 24.18 -10.29 -11.29
C PRO A 115 24.10 -11.77 -10.95
N LYS A 116 24.59 -12.62 -11.87
CA LYS A 116 24.81 -14.03 -11.60
C LYS A 116 25.94 -14.12 -10.58
N ASN A 117 25.57 -14.30 -9.31
CA ASN A 117 26.52 -14.73 -8.30
C ASN A 117 27.04 -16.12 -8.70
N LYS A 118 28.24 -16.15 -9.26
CA LYS A 118 29.00 -17.39 -9.46
C LYS A 118 29.40 -17.88 -8.08
N SER A 119 28.67 -18.87 -7.57
CA SER A 119 29.14 -19.68 -6.46
C SER A 119 30.33 -20.48 -6.93
N ASN A 120 31.54 -20.07 -6.51
CA ASN A 120 32.75 -20.86 -6.61
C ASN A 120 32.58 -22.13 -5.76
N GLN A 121 32.33 -23.25 -6.42
CA GLN A 121 32.54 -24.57 -5.84
C GLN A 121 34.05 -24.82 -5.78
N ASN A 122 34.63 -24.67 -4.63
CA ASN A 122 35.96 -25.20 -4.34
C ASN A 122 35.76 -26.54 -3.62
N GLN A 123 35.89 -27.63 -4.39
CA GLN A 123 36.14 -28.97 -3.85
C GLN A 123 37.59 -29.02 -3.38
N ASN A 124 37.80 -29.39 -2.16
CA ASN A 124 38.76 -30.37 -1.64
C ASN A 124 39.06 -30.11 -0.16
N ASN A 125 38.73 -31.01 0.68
CA ASN A 125 39.59 -31.85 1.52
C ASN A 125 38.84 -32.34 2.76
N LYS A 126 38.68 -33.66 2.74
CA LYS A 126 38.30 -34.45 3.91
C LYS A 126 39.57 -34.68 4.77
N PRO A 127 39.48 -34.64 6.09
CA PRO A 127 39.89 -35.84 6.83
C PRO A 127 38.85 -36.34 7.83
N LYS A 128 38.83 -37.66 7.91
CA LYS A 128 38.10 -38.49 8.88
C LYS A 128 38.66 -38.26 10.28
N ASN A 129 37.79 -38.15 11.29
CA ASN A 129 37.99 -38.82 12.58
C ASN A 129 36.64 -38.87 13.36
N LYS A 130 36.25 -40.10 13.69
CA LYS A 130 35.35 -40.50 14.76
C LYS A 130 36.18 -41.01 15.94
N PRO A 131 35.63 -41.34 17.12
CA PRO A 131 34.45 -40.88 17.85
C PRO A 131 34.80 -40.44 19.30
N ASN A 132 33.93 -39.78 19.99
CA ASN A 132 33.85 -40.03 21.42
C ASN A 132 32.40 -39.77 21.96
N GLN A 133 31.91 -40.83 22.59
CA GLN A 133 30.70 -40.89 23.40
C GLN A 133 30.94 -40.09 24.69
N ASN A 134 29.98 -39.31 25.11
CA ASN A 134 29.68 -39.32 26.53
C ASN A 134 28.25 -38.89 26.83
N GLN A 135 27.66 -39.70 27.66
CA GLN A 135 26.31 -39.71 28.17
C GLN A 135 26.05 -38.60 29.23
N ASN A 136 24.77 -38.44 29.50
CA ASN A 136 24.18 -37.92 30.74
C ASN A 136 23.96 -36.39 30.80
N ASN A 137 22.75 -35.88 30.83
CA ASN A 137 21.83 -35.89 31.99
C ASN A 137 20.54 -35.14 31.66
N LYS A 138 19.46 -35.79 31.94
CA LYS A 138 18.14 -35.20 32.09
C LYS A 138 17.98 -34.74 33.55
N PRO A 139 17.30 -33.64 33.85
CA PRO A 139 16.05 -33.86 34.59
C PRO A 139 14.85 -33.05 34.07
N LYS A 140 13.74 -33.72 34.23
CA LYS A 140 12.36 -33.28 34.15
C LYS A 140 12.04 -32.20 35.20
N ASN A 141 11.21 -31.23 34.84
CA ASN A 141 10.19 -30.72 35.76
C ASN A 141 9.05 -30.03 34.99
N LYS A 142 7.87 -30.59 35.12
CA LYS A 142 6.53 -29.99 35.06
C LYS A 142 6.02 -29.93 36.51
N PRO A 143 4.90 -29.30 36.86
CA PRO A 143 4.10 -28.21 36.29
C PRO A 143 3.79 -27.14 37.33
N ASN A 144 3.22 -26.00 36.93
CA ASN A 144 2.33 -25.33 37.88
C ASN A 144 1.19 -24.61 37.14
N GLN A 145 -0.01 -25.11 37.42
CA GLN A 145 -1.29 -24.48 37.18
C GLN A 145 -1.44 -23.30 38.16
N ASN A 146 -1.91 -22.18 37.69
CA ASN A 146 -2.68 -21.32 38.57
C ASN A 146 -3.82 -20.65 37.81
N GLN A 147 -5.01 -21.11 38.15
CA GLN A 147 -6.30 -20.47 37.95
C GLN A 147 -6.32 -19.19 38.81
N ASN A 148 -6.87 -18.09 38.30
CA ASN A 148 -7.77 -17.31 39.12
C ASN A 148 -8.44 -16.18 38.30
N ASN A 149 -9.76 -16.34 38.25
CA ASN A 149 -10.77 -15.35 38.64
C ASN A 149 -11.06 -14.14 37.76
N LYS A 150 -12.20 -14.30 37.06
CA LYS A 150 -13.09 -13.18 36.67
C LYS A 150 -13.74 -12.55 37.89
N PRO A 151 -14.11 -11.28 37.83
CA PRO A 151 -15.44 -10.89 38.27
C PRO A 151 -16.29 -10.24 37.18
N LYS A 152 -17.49 -10.73 37.05
CA LYS A 152 -18.65 -10.12 36.39
C LYS A 152 -19.04 -8.84 37.14
N LYS A 153 -19.24 -7.74 36.42
CA LYS A 153 -20.07 -6.63 36.94
C LYS A 153 -21.30 -6.46 36.07
N ASN A 154 -22.41 -6.88 36.64
CA ASN A 154 -23.76 -6.48 36.29
C ASN A 154 -23.89 -4.96 36.37
N PHE A 155 -24.43 -4.34 35.35
CA PHE A 155 -25.01 -3.03 35.49
C PHE A 155 -26.51 -3.07 35.22
N ASN A 156 -27.21 -2.76 36.27
CA ASN A 156 -28.64 -2.81 36.44
C ASN A 156 -29.35 -1.67 35.66
N LYS A 157 -30.43 -2.06 34.98
CA LYS A 157 -31.44 -1.11 34.46
C LYS A 157 -32.18 -0.49 35.64
N ASN A 158 -32.27 0.82 35.66
CA ASN A 158 -33.44 1.44 36.30
C ASN A 158 -33.88 2.69 35.53
N SER A 159 -35.07 2.58 35.05
CA SER A 159 -35.95 3.61 34.53
C SER A 159 -36.24 4.69 35.59
N LYS A 160 -36.31 5.95 35.17
CA LYS A 160 -37.31 6.89 35.71
C LYS A 160 -37.69 7.95 34.68
N LYS A 161 -38.93 7.88 34.26
CA LYS A 161 -39.71 9.00 33.70
C LYS A 161 -39.78 10.14 34.73
N ARG A 162 -39.69 11.37 34.27
CA ARG A 162 -40.48 12.49 34.77
C ARG A 162 -40.38 13.71 33.84
N ASN A 163 -41.54 14.07 33.40
CA ASN A 163 -42.07 15.40 32.97
C ASN A 163 -41.28 16.16 31.90
#